data_38b514806fd371bf01fad813869e2553
#
_entry.id   38b514806fd371bf01fad813869e2553
#
_cell.length_a   1.000
_cell.length_b   1.000
_cell.length_c   1.000
_cell.angle_alpha   90.00
_cell.angle_beta   90.00
_cell.angle_gamma   90.00
#
_symmetry.space_group_name_H-M   'P 1'
#
loop_
_entity.id
_entity.type
_entity.pdbx_description
1 polymer ?
#
loop_
_entity_poly.entity_id
_entity_poly.type
_entity_poly.pdbx_seq_one_letter_code
_entity_poly.pdbx_strand_id
1 'polypeptide(L)'
;MLTAGRFVLAFASGVMIFTRWTRRRSVKTDQLAGAPGAAMGTEEYAQADEVREQARRQILELGELLGHTAIQPTGDAAAPLQRALDAYEAAERVLDRARDIADLAGALVLVHEGRDAFGAATAAAKGKEPPATVPLCFFNPLHGISARRIAWRSLGQWRAIQVRSCNECAKRVKQRRQPDALYCREHGREIPYYEADPKHSVWAATGYGQFSDNLIERVLEGHGGHTDPDS
;
A
#
# COMPACT_ATOMS: atom_id res chain seq x y z
N MET A 1 10.74 -47.93 -24.73
CA MET A 1 11.60 -46.96 -24.05
C MET A 1 11.06 -45.57 -24.33
N LEU A 2 10.22 -45.06 -23.42
CA LEU A 2 9.63 -43.74 -23.53
C LEU A 2 10.14 -42.92 -22.33
N THR A 3 10.92 -41.90 -22.62
CA THR A 3 11.49 -40.98 -21.61
C THR A 3 10.44 -39.97 -21.19
N ALA A 4 10.12 -40.02 -19.92
CA ALA A 4 9.22 -39.04 -19.26
C ALA A 4 9.93 -37.67 -19.15
N GLY A 5 9.45 -36.69 -19.88
CA GLY A 5 9.85 -35.29 -19.72
C GLY A 5 9.28 -34.68 -18.45
N ARG A 6 10.15 -34.31 -17.52
CA ARG A 6 9.80 -33.55 -16.31
C ARG A 6 9.51 -32.11 -16.72
N PHE A 7 8.25 -31.73 -16.68
CA PHE A 7 7.86 -30.30 -16.71
C PHE A 7 8.12 -29.70 -15.32
N VAL A 8 9.16 -28.89 -15.24
CA VAL A 8 9.38 -27.97 -14.13
C VAL A 8 8.65 -26.69 -14.47
N LEU A 9 7.47 -26.49 -13.92
CA LEU A 9 6.79 -25.19 -13.93
C LEU A 9 7.51 -24.26 -12.94
N ALA A 10 8.36 -23.38 -13.48
CA ALA A 10 8.93 -22.28 -12.73
C ALA A 10 7.85 -21.21 -12.51
N PHE A 11 7.34 -21.08 -11.31
CA PHE A 11 6.60 -19.91 -10.85
C PHE A 11 7.57 -18.73 -10.69
N ALA A 12 7.76 -17.97 -11.74
CA ALA A 12 8.58 -16.76 -11.76
C ALA A 12 7.88 -15.67 -12.56
N SER A 13 6.71 -15.21 -12.13
CA SER A 13 6.04 -14.13 -12.87
C SER A 13 5.43 -13.02 -12.01
N GLY A 14 5.50 -13.09 -10.67
CA GLY A 14 4.91 -12.05 -9.80
C GLY A 14 5.85 -10.92 -9.37
N VAL A 15 7.18 -11.08 -9.51
CA VAL A 15 8.17 -10.15 -8.90
C VAL A 15 8.71 -9.12 -9.89
N MET A 16 8.51 -9.29 -11.20
CA MET A 16 9.21 -8.46 -12.20
C MET A 16 8.53 -7.14 -12.58
N ILE A 17 7.33 -6.85 -12.17
CA ILE A 17 6.63 -5.62 -12.57
C ILE A 17 7.03 -4.42 -11.69
N PHE A 18 7.41 -4.67 -10.44
CA PHE A 18 7.81 -3.60 -9.50
C PHE A 18 9.20 -3.01 -9.75
N THR A 19 10.11 -3.71 -10.42
CA THR A 19 11.51 -3.26 -10.59
C THR A 19 11.72 -2.28 -11.74
N ARG A 20 10.74 -2.09 -12.62
CA ARG A 20 10.92 -1.22 -13.79
C ARG A 20 10.51 0.25 -13.57
N TRP A 21 9.77 0.52 -12.50
CA TRP A 21 9.26 1.87 -12.21
C TRP A 21 10.24 2.74 -11.40
N THR A 22 11.19 2.15 -10.68
CA THR A 22 12.14 2.90 -9.82
C THR A 22 13.26 3.63 -10.58
N ARG A 23 13.31 3.58 -11.93
CA ARG A 23 14.46 4.10 -12.68
C ARG A 23 14.20 5.35 -13.52
N ARG A 24 13.08 6.04 -13.34
CA ARG A 24 12.88 7.32 -14.03
C ARG A 24 12.46 8.44 -13.08
N ARG A 25 13.36 9.40 -12.99
CA ARG A 25 13.26 10.78 -12.50
C ARG A 25 13.51 10.99 -11.01
N SER A 26 14.80 11.13 -10.69
CA SER A 26 15.23 12.14 -9.74
C SER A 26 14.94 13.50 -10.38
N VAL A 27 13.80 14.09 -10.10
CA VAL A 27 13.55 15.50 -10.40
C VAL A 27 14.28 16.30 -9.33
N LYS A 28 15.21 17.14 -9.76
CA LYS A 28 15.82 18.18 -8.94
C LYS A 28 14.71 19.09 -8.41
N THR A 29 14.38 18.97 -7.15
CA THR A 29 13.65 20.00 -6.42
C THR A 29 14.64 20.93 -5.76
N ASP A 30 15.21 21.81 -6.57
CA ASP A 30 15.73 23.09 -6.10
C ASP A 30 14.84 24.18 -6.67
N GLN A 31 14.32 25.00 -5.77
CA GLN A 31 13.54 26.23 -5.98
C GLN A 31 12.08 26.04 -6.43
N LEU A 32 11.15 26.34 -5.50
CA LEU A 32 10.30 27.53 -5.62
C LEU A 32 9.46 27.67 -4.35
N ALA A 33 9.85 28.59 -3.50
CA ALA A 33 8.92 29.25 -2.59
C ALA A 33 8.02 30.12 -3.47
N GLY A 34 6.74 29.73 -3.61
CA GLY A 34 5.79 30.44 -4.43
C GLY A 34 4.36 30.15 -4.03
N ALA A 35 3.72 31.14 -3.45
CA ALA A 35 2.31 31.47 -3.35
C ALA A 35 1.27 30.39 -3.02
N PRO A 36 0.37 30.61 -2.02
CA PRO A 36 -0.77 29.75 -1.75
C PRO A 36 -1.83 29.96 -2.84
N GLY A 37 -2.23 28.86 -3.51
CA GLY A 37 -3.33 28.84 -4.44
C GLY A 37 -3.07 28.27 -5.84
N ALA A 38 -1.95 27.59 -6.07
CA ALA A 38 -1.74 26.91 -7.35
C ALA A 38 -2.62 25.64 -7.42
N ALA A 39 -3.49 25.58 -8.44
CA ALA A 39 -4.12 24.34 -8.86
C ALA A 39 -3.03 23.26 -9.01
N MET A 40 -3.33 22.04 -8.56
CA MET A 40 -2.46 20.87 -8.76
C MET A 40 -1.91 20.90 -10.19
N GLY A 41 -0.58 20.78 -10.33
CA GLY A 41 0.04 20.87 -11.64
C GLY A 41 -0.37 19.69 -12.52
N THR A 42 -0.38 19.87 -13.83
CA THR A 42 -0.73 18.83 -14.82
C THR A 42 0.05 17.52 -14.62
N GLU A 43 1.27 17.58 -14.09
CA GLU A 43 2.10 16.41 -13.78
C GLU A 43 1.55 15.61 -12.58
N GLU A 44 1.01 16.27 -11.58
CA GLU A 44 0.44 15.64 -10.38
C GLU A 44 -0.88 14.94 -10.70
N TYR A 45 -1.74 15.56 -11.52
CA TYR A 45 -2.94 14.91 -12.05
C TYR A 45 -2.59 13.67 -12.88
N ALA A 46 -1.62 13.77 -13.79
CA ALA A 46 -1.20 12.65 -14.61
C ALA A 46 -0.64 11.49 -13.76
N GLN A 47 0.07 11.79 -12.68
CA GLN A 47 0.55 10.79 -11.74
C GLN A 47 -0.60 10.12 -10.98
N ALA A 48 -1.57 10.89 -10.51
CA ALA A 48 -2.73 10.35 -9.82
C ALA A 48 -3.57 9.44 -10.74
N ASP A 49 -3.76 9.82 -12.00
CA ASP A 49 -4.47 9.00 -12.99
C ASP A 49 -3.72 7.69 -13.27
N GLU A 50 -2.39 7.72 -13.39
CA GLU A 50 -1.57 6.50 -13.57
C GLU A 50 -1.69 5.56 -12.38
N VAL A 51 -1.65 6.09 -11.15
CA VAL A 51 -1.81 5.29 -9.91
C VAL A 51 -3.23 4.74 -9.80
N ARG A 52 -4.25 5.53 -10.15
CA ARG A 52 -5.65 5.09 -10.18
C ARG A 52 -5.85 3.91 -11.13
N GLU A 53 -5.30 4.01 -12.33
CA GLU A 53 -5.40 2.94 -13.31
C GLU A 53 -4.62 1.68 -12.86
N GLN A 54 -3.48 1.85 -12.21
CA GLN A 54 -2.74 0.77 -11.58
C GLN A 54 -3.56 0.09 -10.48
N ALA A 55 -4.19 0.86 -9.59
CA ALA A 55 -5.04 0.34 -8.52
C ALA A 55 -6.21 -0.47 -9.10
N ARG A 56 -6.91 0.09 -10.10
CA ARG A 56 -8.01 -0.60 -10.78
C ARG A 56 -7.58 -1.95 -11.36
N ARG A 57 -6.47 -1.99 -12.09
CA ARG A 57 -5.94 -3.26 -12.64
C ARG A 57 -5.61 -4.27 -11.55
N GLN A 58 -4.96 -3.84 -10.49
CA GLN A 58 -4.56 -4.76 -9.41
C GLN A 58 -5.74 -5.28 -8.59
N ILE A 59 -6.79 -4.47 -8.40
CA ILE A 59 -8.05 -4.90 -7.79
C ILE A 59 -8.73 -5.97 -8.67
N LEU A 60 -8.83 -5.74 -9.97
CA LEU A 60 -9.38 -6.72 -10.91
C LEU A 60 -8.60 -8.04 -10.87
N GLU A 61 -7.26 -7.98 -10.90
CA GLU A 61 -6.40 -9.17 -10.79
C GLU A 61 -6.64 -9.94 -9.47
N LEU A 62 -6.82 -9.22 -8.37
CA LEU A 62 -7.15 -9.85 -7.08
C LEU A 62 -8.54 -10.49 -7.13
N GLY A 63 -9.54 -9.80 -7.69
CA GLY A 63 -10.90 -10.32 -7.88
C GLY A 63 -10.91 -11.59 -8.73
N GLU A 64 -10.18 -11.62 -9.86
CA GLU A 64 -10.04 -12.80 -10.69
C GLU A 64 -9.37 -13.96 -9.92
N LEU A 65 -8.33 -13.68 -9.14
CA LEU A 65 -7.65 -14.68 -8.32
C LEU A 65 -8.60 -15.30 -7.30
N LEU A 66 -9.41 -14.49 -6.63
CA LEU A 66 -10.41 -14.93 -5.66
C LEU A 66 -11.57 -15.69 -6.34
N GLY A 67 -12.05 -15.20 -7.48
CA GLY A 67 -13.16 -15.81 -8.21
C GLY A 67 -12.82 -17.17 -8.83
N HIS A 68 -11.57 -17.43 -9.16
CA HIS A 68 -11.11 -18.70 -9.72
C HIS A 68 -10.53 -19.66 -8.68
N THR A 69 -10.61 -19.32 -7.39
CA THR A 69 -10.03 -20.18 -6.35
C THR A 69 -10.84 -21.45 -6.13
N ALA A 70 -10.14 -22.58 -5.99
CA ALA A 70 -10.73 -23.84 -5.56
C ALA A 70 -10.60 -24.07 -4.03
N ILE A 71 -10.11 -23.07 -3.30
CA ILE A 71 -9.97 -23.16 -1.85
C ILE A 71 -11.34 -23.18 -1.19
N GLN A 72 -11.59 -24.24 -0.42
CA GLN A 72 -12.81 -24.32 0.39
C GLN A 72 -12.65 -23.46 1.65
N PRO A 73 -13.64 -22.64 2.03
CA PRO A 73 -13.57 -21.78 3.21
C PRO A 73 -13.81 -22.59 4.50
N THR A 74 -12.97 -23.61 4.75
CA THR A 74 -13.07 -24.52 5.89
C THR A 74 -11.75 -24.65 6.63
N GLY A 75 -11.80 -24.96 7.92
CA GLY A 75 -10.60 -25.12 8.76
C GLY A 75 -9.73 -23.88 8.77
N ASP A 76 -8.42 -24.08 8.75
CA ASP A 76 -7.43 -23.01 8.86
C ASP A 76 -7.37 -22.08 7.64
N ALA A 77 -7.95 -22.49 6.51
CA ALA A 77 -8.01 -21.66 5.31
C ALA A 77 -9.15 -20.64 5.34
N ALA A 78 -10.17 -20.82 6.19
CA ALA A 78 -11.38 -20.00 6.19
C ALA A 78 -11.09 -18.54 6.55
N ALA A 79 -10.42 -18.30 7.67
CA ALA A 79 -10.14 -16.94 8.14
C ALA A 79 -9.25 -16.14 7.18
N PRO A 80 -8.12 -16.66 6.68
CA PRO A 80 -7.31 -15.92 5.71
C PRO A 80 -8.01 -15.74 4.36
N LEU A 81 -8.87 -16.67 3.91
CA LEU A 81 -9.65 -16.47 2.69
C LEU A 81 -10.67 -15.36 2.87
N GLN A 82 -11.38 -15.32 4.02
CA GLN A 82 -12.31 -14.24 4.33
C GLN A 82 -11.59 -12.89 4.36
N ARG A 83 -10.41 -12.81 5.03
CA ARG A 83 -9.60 -11.58 5.04
C ARG A 83 -9.20 -11.13 3.63
N ALA A 84 -8.92 -12.05 2.71
CA ALA A 84 -8.62 -11.70 1.33
C ALA A 84 -9.84 -11.10 0.59
N LEU A 85 -11.04 -11.62 0.83
CA LEU A 85 -12.29 -11.09 0.30
C LEU A 85 -12.60 -9.70 0.89
N ASP A 86 -12.44 -9.54 2.20
CA ASP A 86 -12.65 -8.27 2.89
C ASP A 86 -11.66 -7.20 2.39
N ALA A 87 -10.41 -7.58 2.13
CA ALA A 87 -9.41 -6.68 1.57
C ALA A 87 -9.75 -6.25 0.13
N TYR A 88 -10.28 -7.16 -0.68
CA TYR A 88 -10.77 -6.85 -2.02
C TYR A 88 -11.91 -5.82 -1.96
N GLU A 89 -12.94 -6.08 -1.13
CA GLU A 89 -14.07 -5.16 -0.95
C GLU A 89 -13.62 -3.79 -0.43
N ALA A 90 -12.71 -3.78 0.55
CA ALA A 90 -12.14 -2.54 1.08
C ALA A 90 -11.36 -1.76 0.02
N ALA A 91 -10.58 -2.44 -0.84
CA ALA A 91 -9.83 -1.80 -1.92
C ALA A 91 -10.75 -1.16 -2.97
N GLU A 92 -11.85 -1.83 -3.35
CA GLU A 92 -12.87 -1.26 -4.25
C GLU A 92 -13.49 -0.01 -3.64
N ARG A 93 -13.92 -0.07 -2.37
CA ARG A 93 -14.53 1.08 -1.67
C ARG A 93 -13.58 2.29 -1.60
N VAL A 94 -12.30 2.05 -1.35
CA VAL A 94 -11.31 3.12 -1.32
C VAL A 94 -11.11 3.71 -2.71
N LEU A 95 -10.95 2.88 -3.75
CA LEU A 95 -10.75 3.34 -5.11
C LEU A 95 -11.91 4.22 -5.60
N ASP A 96 -13.14 3.82 -5.31
CA ASP A 96 -14.36 4.54 -5.70
C ASP A 96 -14.46 5.92 -5.04
N ARG A 97 -13.94 6.06 -3.81
CA ARG A 97 -14.01 7.29 -3.02
C ARG A 97 -12.72 8.08 -3.00
N ALA A 98 -11.66 7.58 -3.65
CA ALA A 98 -10.33 8.18 -3.62
C ALA A 98 -10.34 9.63 -4.11
N ARG A 99 -9.85 10.53 -3.27
CA ARG A 99 -9.77 11.97 -3.50
C ARG A 99 -8.38 12.43 -3.88
N ASP A 100 -7.37 11.73 -3.41
CA ASP A 100 -5.96 12.06 -3.60
C ASP A 100 -5.09 10.81 -3.82
N ILE A 101 -3.80 11.03 -4.01
CA ILE A 101 -2.83 9.96 -4.25
C ILE A 101 -2.61 9.09 -3.00
N ALA A 102 -2.85 9.62 -1.80
CA ALA A 102 -2.74 8.84 -0.57
C ALA A 102 -3.85 7.80 -0.47
N ASP A 103 -5.09 8.15 -0.88
CA ASP A 103 -6.18 7.19 -0.97
C ASP A 103 -5.90 6.10 -2.02
N LEU A 104 -5.40 6.48 -3.18
CA LEU A 104 -5.03 5.52 -4.23
C LEU A 104 -3.93 4.56 -3.79
N ALA A 105 -2.95 5.07 -3.05
CA ALA A 105 -1.93 4.22 -2.43
C ALA A 105 -2.52 3.30 -1.37
N GLY A 106 -3.52 3.76 -0.62
CA GLY A 106 -4.27 2.95 0.32
C GLY A 106 -5.00 1.77 -0.33
N ALA A 107 -5.63 2.00 -1.49
CA ALA A 107 -6.23 0.91 -2.27
C ALA A 107 -5.17 -0.15 -2.66
N LEU A 108 -3.98 0.27 -3.07
CA LEU A 108 -2.88 -0.65 -3.40
C LEU A 108 -2.35 -1.41 -2.16
N VAL A 109 -2.33 -0.79 -0.99
CA VAL A 109 -2.00 -1.48 0.28
C VAL A 109 -3.02 -2.57 0.58
N LEU A 110 -4.31 -2.27 0.45
CA LEU A 110 -5.38 -3.26 0.67
C LEU A 110 -5.28 -4.43 -0.31
N VAL A 111 -4.98 -4.17 -1.58
CA VAL A 111 -4.70 -5.25 -2.56
C VAL A 111 -3.49 -6.09 -2.12
N HIS A 112 -2.44 -5.46 -1.62
CA HIS A 112 -1.25 -6.17 -1.14
C HIS A 112 -1.59 -7.08 0.06
N GLU A 113 -2.33 -6.57 1.05
CA GLU A 113 -2.82 -7.37 2.19
C GLU A 113 -3.75 -8.51 1.73
N GLY A 114 -4.63 -8.26 0.76
CA GLY A 114 -5.50 -9.27 0.18
C GLY A 114 -4.73 -10.41 -0.49
N ARG A 115 -3.66 -10.09 -1.22
CA ARG A 115 -2.78 -11.10 -1.84
C ARG A 115 -2.00 -11.90 -0.79
N ASP A 116 -1.52 -11.26 0.25
CA ASP A 116 -0.85 -11.94 1.37
C ASP A 116 -1.81 -12.89 2.10
N ALA A 117 -3.03 -12.45 2.38
CA ALA A 117 -4.08 -13.25 2.99
C ALA A 117 -4.49 -14.45 2.09
N PHE A 118 -4.62 -14.24 0.78
CA PHE A 118 -4.86 -15.31 -0.17
C PHE A 118 -3.72 -16.32 -0.23
N GLY A 119 -2.48 -15.84 -0.15
CA GLY A 119 -1.30 -16.70 -0.03
C GLY A 119 -1.33 -17.57 1.22
N ALA A 120 -1.74 -17.00 2.36
CA ALA A 120 -1.92 -17.73 3.61
C ALA A 120 -3.04 -18.77 3.52
N ALA A 121 -4.19 -18.42 2.92
CA ALA A 121 -5.29 -19.37 2.68
C ALA A 121 -4.84 -20.54 1.80
N THR A 122 -4.08 -20.24 0.74
CA THR A 122 -3.53 -21.26 -0.17
C THR A 122 -2.56 -22.19 0.55
N ALA A 123 -1.72 -21.67 1.45
CA ALA A 123 -0.80 -22.47 2.25
C ALA A 123 -1.57 -23.36 3.23
N ALA A 124 -2.52 -22.80 3.97
CA ALA A 124 -3.37 -23.51 4.92
C ALA A 124 -4.14 -24.66 4.26
N ALA A 125 -4.74 -24.42 3.09
CA ALA A 125 -5.44 -25.45 2.32
C ALA A 125 -4.54 -26.62 1.90
N LYS A 126 -3.21 -26.41 1.88
CA LYS A 126 -2.18 -27.44 1.58
C LYS A 126 -1.50 -27.98 2.83
N GLY A 127 -1.96 -27.61 4.03
CA GLY A 127 -1.32 -27.98 5.30
C GLY A 127 0.11 -27.43 5.44
N LYS A 128 0.38 -26.26 4.87
CA LYS A 128 1.69 -25.60 4.89
C LYS A 128 1.62 -24.32 5.73
N GLU A 129 2.77 -23.91 6.25
CA GLU A 129 2.89 -22.61 6.91
C GLU A 129 2.66 -21.46 5.90
N PRO A 130 2.02 -20.36 6.34
CA PRO A 130 1.82 -19.20 5.50
C PRO A 130 3.17 -18.55 5.13
N PRO A 131 3.27 -17.97 3.93
CA PRO A 131 4.46 -17.22 3.55
C PRO A 131 4.63 -16.00 4.48
N ALA A 132 5.88 -15.60 4.71
CA ALA A 132 6.16 -14.40 5.47
C ALA A 132 5.66 -13.16 4.70
N THR A 133 4.88 -12.33 5.37
CA THR A 133 4.38 -11.08 4.81
C THR A 133 5.37 -9.95 5.01
N VAL A 134 5.50 -9.08 4.02
CA VAL A 134 6.38 -7.92 4.07
C VAL A 134 5.58 -6.69 3.63
N PRO A 135 5.29 -5.74 4.54
CA PRO A 135 4.48 -4.58 4.21
C PRO A 135 5.16 -3.68 3.17
N LEU A 136 4.37 -2.84 2.53
CA LEU A 136 4.87 -1.80 1.64
C LEU A 136 5.63 -0.71 2.42
N CYS A 137 6.33 0.19 1.70
CA CYS A 137 7.06 1.27 2.34
C CYS A 137 6.14 2.19 3.15
N PHE A 138 6.44 2.40 4.43
CA PHE A 138 5.67 3.25 5.33
C PHE A 138 5.49 4.69 4.80
N PHE A 139 6.55 5.30 4.30
CA PHE A 139 6.49 6.71 3.88
C PHE A 139 5.69 6.90 2.59
N ASN A 140 5.82 5.95 1.68
CA ASN A 140 5.11 5.95 0.41
C ASN A 140 4.96 4.51 -0.10
N PRO A 141 3.76 3.93 0.01
CA PRO A 141 3.48 2.57 -0.47
C PRO A 141 3.80 2.36 -1.96
N LEU A 142 3.79 3.42 -2.77
CA LEU A 142 4.12 3.35 -4.20
C LEU A 142 5.60 3.01 -4.45
N HIS A 143 6.47 3.11 -3.44
CA HIS A 143 7.84 2.60 -3.50
C HIS A 143 7.94 1.07 -3.50
N GLY A 144 6.83 0.38 -3.30
CA GLY A 144 6.76 -1.07 -3.23
C GLY A 144 7.17 -1.64 -1.87
N ILE A 145 7.57 -2.92 -1.91
CA ILE A 145 7.86 -3.72 -0.72
C ILE A 145 9.00 -3.10 0.10
N SER A 146 8.79 -3.04 1.42
CA SER A 146 9.79 -2.55 2.36
C SER A 146 10.99 -3.48 2.45
N ALA A 147 12.18 -2.90 2.65
CA ALA A 147 13.44 -3.65 2.75
C ALA A 147 14.10 -3.52 4.14
N ARG A 148 13.75 -2.50 4.90
CA ARG A 148 14.40 -2.14 6.17
C ARG A 148 13.38 -1.86 7.26
N ARG A 149 13.70 -2.29 8.47
CA ARG A 149 13.04 -1.84 9.70
C ARG A 149 13.90 -0.75 10.32
N ILE A 150 13.32 0.41 10.57
CA ILE A 150 14.02 1.58 11.08
C ILE A 150 13.26 2.22 12.23
N ALA A 151 13.99 2.80 13.18
CA ALA A 151 13.43 3.72 14.14
C ALA A 151 13.27 5.09 13.48
N TRP A 152 12.07 5.62 13.49
CA TRP A 152 11.75 6.91 12.90
C TRP A 152 10.91 7.77 13.85
N ARG A 153 11.08 9.08 13.74
CA ARG A 153 10.37 10.06 14.55
C ARG A 153 9.98 11.25 13.70
N SER A 154 8.68 11.55 13.62
CA SER A 154 8.18 12.74 12.96
C SER A 154 8.60 14.01 13.70
N LEU A 155 8.60 15.13 12.99
CA LEU A 155 8.84 16.45 13.59
C LEU A 155 7.77 16.70 14.67
N GLY A 156 8.20 17.19 15.83
CA GLY A 156 7.29 17.43 16.97
C GLY A 156 6.96 16.20 17.83
N GLN A 157 7.27 14.98 17.38
CA GLN A 157 7.10 13.77 18.20
C GLN A 157 8.34 13.50 19.04
N TRP A 158 8.15 13.14 20.31
CA TRP A 158 9.26 12.84 21.22
C TRP A 158 9.62 11.36 21.31
N ARG A 159 8.76 10.46 20.81
CA ARG A 159 9.03 9.02 20.73
C ARG A 159 9.29 8.58 19.31
N ALA A 160 10.33 7.76 19.13
CA ALA A 160 10.55 7.06 17.88
C ALA A 160 9.64 5.83 17.79
N ILE A 161 9.10 5.59 16.61
CA ILE A 161 8.33 4.39 16.26
C ILE A 161 9.14 3.50 15.33
N GLN A 162 8.86 2.20 15.33
CA GLN A 162 9.47 1.26 14.40
C GLN A 162 8.60 1.16 13.15
N VAL A 163 9.17 1.50 12.00
CA VAL A 163 8.48 1.40 10.72
C VAL A 163 9.31 0.60 9.72
N ARG A 164 8.64 0.01 8.74
CA ARG A 164 9.31 -0.67 7.63
C ARG A 164 9.29 0.24 6.40
N SER A 165 10.44 0.38 5.74
CA SER A 165 10.59 1.28 4.61
C SER A 165 11.44 0.68 3.50
N CYS A 166 11.37 1.24 2.28
CA CYS A 166 12.28 0.94 1.21
C CYS A 166 13.72 1.39 1.56
N ASN A 167 14.70 0.92 0.79
CA ASN A 167 16.11 1.26 1.03
C ASN A 167 16.38 2.76 0.90
N GLU A 168 15.74 3.43 -0.04
CA GLU A 168 15.98 4.86 -0.28
C GLU A 168 15.42 5.72 0.87
N CYS A 169 14.20 5.45 1.33
CA CYS A 169 13.64 6.15 2.49
C CYS A 169 14.48 5.89 3.76
N ALA A 170 14.92 4.65 3.99
CA ALA A 170 15.80 4.32 5.10
C ALA A 170 17.12 5.09 5.05
N LYS A 171 17.72 5.23 3.85
CA LYS A 171 18.93 6.00 3.63
C LYS A 171 18.73 7.49 3.92
N ARG A 172 17.61 8.08 3.44
CA ARG A 172 17.27 9.49 3.70
C ARG A 172 17.12 9.75 5.21
N VAL A 173 16.36 8.89 5.92
CA VAL A 173 16.20 9.00 7.38
C VAL A 173 17.55 8.91 8.10
N LYS A 174 18.42 7.95 7.73
CA LYS A 174 19.78 7.84 8.29
C LYS A 174 20.60 9.11 8.05
N GLN A 175 20.42 9.76 6.93
CA GLN A 175 21.08 11.03 6.58
C GLN A 175 20.42 12.26 7.20
N ARG A 176 19.40 12.08 8.06
CA ARG A 176 18.58 13.17 8.64
C ARG A 176 17.92 14.04 7.57
N ARG A 177 17.59 13.44 6.43
CA ARG A 177 16.80 14.05 5.36
C ARG A 177 15.37 13.56 5.46
N GLN A 178 14.45 14.40 5.01
CA GLN A 178 13.04 14.00 4.91
C GLN A 178 12.89 12.82 3.94
N PRO A 179 12.19 11.74 4.33
CA PRO A 179 11.86 10.66 3.41
C PRO A 179 10.93 11.17 2.32
N ASP A 180 10.91 10.47 1.20
CA ASP A 180 9.95 10.73 0.14
C ASP A 180 8.60 10.13 0.56
N ALA A 181 7.72 10.99 1.06
CA ALA A 181 6.45 10.62 1.66
C ALA A 181 5.28 10.97 0.73
N LEU A 182 4.16 10.29 0.90
CA LEU A 182 2.90 10.77 0.36
C LEU A 182 2.36 11.91 1.21
N TYR A 183 1.73 12.85 0.55
CA TYR A 183 1.10 14.01 1.15
C TYR A 183 -0.43 13.90 1.03
N CYS A 184 -1.13 14.44 2.00
CA CYS A 184 -2.56 14.69 1.97
C CYS A 184 -2.82 16.16 2.30
N ARG A 185 -4.03 16.63 2.03
CA ARG A 185 -4.41 18.01 2.34
C ARG A 185 -5.25 18.03 3.61
N GLU A 186 -4.80 18.79 4.60
CA GLU A 186 -5.52 19.02 5.85
C GLU A 186 -5.50 20.49 6.22
N HIS A 187 -6.66 21.08 6.52
CA HIS A 187 -6.82 22.53 6.78
C HIS A 187 -6.17 23.41 5.69
N GLY A 188 -6.35 23.03 4.42
CA GLY A 188 -5.80 23.75 3.27
C GLY A 188 -4.28 23.65 3.13
N ARG A 189 -3.58 22.82 3.91
CA ARG A 189 -2.12 22.62 3.84
C ARG A 189 -1.80 21.21 3.37
N GLU A 190 -0.74 21.09 2.60
CA GLU A 190 -0.15 19.79 2.28
C GLU A 190 0.75 19.35 3.42
N ILE A 191 0.43 18.20 4.01
CA ILE A 191 1.20 17.57 5.07
C ILE A 191 1.50 16.11 4.70
N PRO A 192 2.59 15.54 5.19
CA PRO A 192 2.81 14.10 5.06
C PRO A 192 1.63 13.33 5.69
N TYR A 193 1.13 12.29 5.02
CA TYR A 193 -0.08 11.57 5.46
C TYR A 193 -0.02 11.12 6.93
N TYR A 194 1.15 10.78 7.42
CA TYR A 194 1.38 10.29 8.79
C TYR A 194 1.39 11.41 9.85
N GLU A 195 1.30 12.67 9.43
CA GLU A 195 1.14 13.85 10.29
C GLU A 195 -0.31 14.34 10.35
N ALA A 196 -1.20 13.77 9.53
CA ALA A 196 -2.62 14.06 9.56
C ALA A 196 -3.26 13.57 10.87
N ASP A 197 -4.37 14.20 11.28
CA ASP A 197 -5.13 13.74 12.45
C ASP A 197 -5.66 12.32 12.21
N PRO A 198 -5.30 11.35 13.07
CA PRO A 198 -5.77 9.98 12.97
C PRO A 198 -7.29 9.80 13.03
N LYS A 199 -8.02 10.82 13.47
CA LYS A 199 -9.50 10.83 13.46
C LYS A 199 -10.06 11.05 12.06
N HIS A 200 -9.32 11.74 11.21
CA HIS A 200 -9.72 12.12 9.87
C HIS A 200 -9.00 11.34 8.78
N SER A 201 -7.99 10.55 9.13
CA SER A 201 -7.23 9.76 8.18
C SER A 201 -6.99 8.33 8.70
N VAL A 202 -7.59 7.35 8.07
CA VAL A 202 -7.31 5.93 8.36
C VAL A 202 -5.84 5.59 8.06
N TRP A 203 -5.24 6.26 7.07
CA TRP A 203 -3.85 6.06 6.71
C TRP A 203 -2.90 6.51 7.82
N ALA A 204 -3.15 7.68 8.41
CA ALA A 204 -2.40 8.18 9.56
C ALA A 204 -2.63 7.31 10.80
N ALA A 205 -3.88 6.90 11.04
CA ALA A 205 -4.25 6.08 12.19
C ALA A 205 -3.58 4.69 12.18
N THR A 206 -3.41 4.09 11.00
CA THR A 206 -2.91 2.71 10.85
C THR A 206 -1.49 2.63 10.28
N GLY A 207 -0.93 3.74 9.80
CA GLY A 207 0.35 3.75 9.07
C GLY A 207 0.33 2.82 7.86
N TYR A 208 -0.76 2.84 7.10
CA TYR A 208 -1.01 1.87 6.02
C TYR A 208 -0.89 0.41 6.49
N GLY A 209 -1.51 0.09 7.64
CA GLY A 209 -1.51 -1.26 8.22
C GLY A 209 -0.25 -1.62 9.01
N GLN A 210 0.77 -0.73 9.12
CA GLN A 210 1.99 -1.07 9.86
C GLN A 210 1.86 -0.90 11.39
N PHE A 211 0.86 -0.18 11.87
CA PHE A 211 0.65 0.05 13.31
C PHE A 211 -0.40 -0.87 13.91
N SER A 212 -1.30 -1.42 13.10
CA SER A 212 -2.37 -2.29 13.56
C SER A 212 -2.89 -3.16 12.41
N ASP A 213 -3.36 -4.35 12.75
CA ASP A 213 -3.86 -5.34 11.80
C ASP A 213 -5.32 -5.10 11.39
N ASN A 214 -5.93 -3.97 11.82
CA ASN A 214 -7.35 -3.68 11.61
C ASN A 214 -7.62 -2.64 10.51
N LEU A 215 -6.70 -2.46 9.57
CA LEU A 215 -6.89 -1.51 8.46
C LEU A 215 -8.12 -1.86 7.62
N ILE A 216 -8.27 -3.12 7.24
CA ILE A 216 -9.37 -3.61 6.41
C ILE A 216 -10.71 -3.35 7.10
N GLU A 217 -10.83 -3.76 8.36
CA GLU A 217 -12.03 -3.59 9.17
C GLU A 217 -12.44 -2.12 9.28
N ARG A 218 -11.48 -1.24 9.57
CA ARG A 218 -11.75 0.20 9.66
C ARG A 218 -12.26 0.79 8.36
N VAL A 219 -11.71 0.37 7.23
CA VAL A 219 -12.19 0.81 5.91
C VAL A 219 -13.60 0.32 5.66
N LEU A 220 -13.92 -0.93 6.00
CA LEU A 220 -15.25 -1.51 5.84
C LEU A 220 -16.29 -0.85 6.76
N GLU A 221 -15.88 -0.42 7.95
CA GLU A 221 -16.71 0.35 8.89
C GLU A 221 -16.96 1.81 8.45
N GLY A 222 -16.37 2.24 7.34
CA GLY A 222 -16.59 3.56 6.76
C GLY A 222 -15.50 4.60 7.07
N HIS A 223 -14.40 4.20 7.71
CA HIS A 223 -13.24 5.08 7.98
C HIS A 223 -12.26 5.14 6.80
N GLY A 224 -12.72 4.82 5.59
CA GLY A 224 -11.86 4.80 4.41
C GLY A 224 -11.46 6.18 3.94
N GLY A 225 -10.16 6.37 3.71
CA GLY A 225 -9.60 7.58 3.14
C GLY A 225 -9.21 8.65 4.15
N HIS A 226 -8.84 9.79 3.59
CA HIS A 226 -8.58 11.04 4.32
C HIS A 226 -9.75 12.00 4.11
N THR A 227 -10.26 12.58 5.19
CA THR A 227 -11.31 13.62 5.14
C THR A 227 -10.73 14.92 5.66
N ASP A 228 -10.65 15.94 4.80
CA ASP A 228 -10.32 17.28 5.27
C ASP A 228 -11.52 17.83 6.05
N PRO A 229 -11.35 18.19 7.34
CA PRO A 229 -12.45 18.69 8.17
C PRO A 229 -13.05 20.02 7.66
N ASP A 230 -12.34 20.72 6.79
CA ASP A 230 -12.75 22.01 6.20
C ASP A 230 -13.31 21.88 4.78
N SER A 231 -13.52 20.68 4.25
CA SER A 231 -14.03 20.42 2.89
C SER A 231 -15.54 20.20 2.83
#